data_a04b7ac644e17dad9eae9b389ac5d422
#
_entry.id   a04b7ac644e17dad9eae9b389ac5d422
#
_cell.length_a   1.000
_cell.length_b   1.000
_cell.length_c   1.000
_cell.angle_alpha   90.00
_cell.angle_beta   90.00
_cell.angle_gamma   90.00
#
_symmetry.space_group_name_H-M   'P 1'
#
loop_
_entity.id
_entity.type
_entity.pdbx_description
1 polymer ?
#
loop_
_entity_poly.entity_id
_entity_poly.type
_entity_poly.pdbx_seq_one_letter_code
_entity_poly.pdbx_strand_id
1 'polypeptide(L)'
;NDVKVIPTEALKNPKFKKGIFAEVKSIEIINIDLYKVIFKNTIKADKLIVLTPKGIMFESDQDKEKPKSNTTDLINKIIYVSNIVIKNGTFQIINDSENTPKLSVANIDVEIQGILVTDNSLKRKLPFNFSTYDFSCDSIYFRPSKEYHISAKKIKTNNTSLIVEKFAYAPEFSRPQFVKRMKTEKDIFGILADTIKLNNMKWGFVNEEFFFKTESLVVENPSADI
;
A
#
# COMPACT_ATOMS: atom_id res chain seq x y z
N ASN A 1 -17.43 10.92 -14.74
CA ASN A 1 -16.36 11.94 -14.65
C ASN A 1 -15.29 11.41 -13.73
N ASP A 2 -14.07 11.26 -14.25
CA ASP A 2 -12.93 10.78 -13.45
C ASP A 2 -12.56 11.81 -12.38
N VAL A 3 -12.34 11.35 -11.16
CA VAL A 3 -11.83 12.19 -10.06
C VAL A 3 -10.32 12.11 -10.06
N LYS A 4 -9.64 13.25 -10.07
CA LYS A 4 -8.17 13.35 -10.05
C LYS A 4 -7.70 14.09 -8.79
N VAL A 5 -6.72 13.54 -8.13
CA VAL A 5 -5.98 14.17 -7.03
C VAL A 5 -4.57 14.44 -7.54
N ILE A 6 -4.19 15.71 -7.55
CA ILE A 6 -2.91 16.16 -8.10
C ILE A 6 -2.31 17.14 -7.09
N PRO A 7 -1.00 17.06 -6.77
CA PRO A 7 -0.32 18.07 -5.95
C PRO A 7 -0.49 19.47 -6.54
N THR A 8 -0.72 20.46 -5.68
CA THR A 8 -0.94 21.86 -6.12
C THR A 8 0.20 22.40 -6.97
N GLU A 9 1.44 22.03 -6.65
CA GLU A 9 2.64 22.42 -7.40
C GLU A 9 2.65 21.81 -8.80
N ALA A 10 2.10 20.61 -8.99
CA ALA A 10 1.99 19.97 -10.30
C ALA A 10 1.01 20.68 -11.24
N LEU A 11 0.01 21.40 -10.69
CA LEU A 11 -0.89 22.25 -11.49
C LEU A 11 -0.15 23.45 -12.11
N LYS A 12 0.90 23.92 -11.45
CA LYS A 12 1.70 25.07 -11.89
C LYS A 12 2.90 24.65 -12.77
N ASN A 13 3.40 23.44 -12.58
CA ASN A 13 4.55 22.91 -13.31
C ASN A 13 4.30 21.46 -13.74
N PRO A 14 3.97 21.19 -15.02
CA PRO A 14 3.72 19.84 -15.52
C PRO A 14 4.90 18.86 -15.39
N LYS A 15 6.13 19.39 -15.19
CA LYS A 15 7.33 18.58 -14.94
C LYS A 15 7.53 18.24 -13.47
N PHE A 16 6.65 18.73 -12.59
CA PHE A 16 6.71 18.44 -11.17
C PHE A 16 6.34 16.98 -10.92
N LYS A 17 7.29 16.21 -10.38
CA LYS A 17 7.14 14.79 -10.06
C LYS A 17 7.44 14.56 -8.59
N LYS A 18 6.69 15.20 -7.68
CA LYS A 18 6.80 14.99 -6.24
C LYS A 18 5.42 14.81 -5.64
N GLY A 19 5.33 13.96 -4.60
CA GLY A 19 4.08 13.71 -3.90
C GLY A 19 3.23 12.60 -4.51
N ILE A 20 1.94 12.63 -4.21
CA ILE A 20 0.97 11.58 -4.57
C ILE A 20 0.05 12.11 -5.67
N PHE A 21 -0.04 11.36 -6.75
CA PHE A 21 -1.01 11.54 -7.82
C PHE A 21 -2.00 10.39 -7.75
N ALA A 22 -3.27 10.69 -7.79
CA ALA A 22 -4.31 9.68 -7.83
C ALA A 22 -5.38 10.02 -8.86
N GLU A 23 -5.87 8.99 -9.53
CA GLU A 23 -7.00 9.04 -10.46
C GLU A 23 -7.99 7.94 -10.08
N VAL A 24 -9.27 8.26 -10.07
CA VAL A 24 -10.32 7.32 -9.70
C VAL A 24 -11.41 7.39 -10.75
N LYS A 25 -11.82 6.25 -11.31
CA LYS A 25 -12.87 6.18 -12.31
C LYS A 25 -14.23 6.57 -11.74
N SER A 26 -14.57 6.03 -10.56
CA SER A 26 -15.79 6.42 -9.86
C SER A 26 -15.68 6.23 -8.36
N ILE A 27 -16.38 7.09 -7.64
CA ILE A 27 -16.58 6.99 -6.19
C ILE A 27 -18.09 7.02 -5.98
N GLU A 28 -18.60 6.03 -5.25
CA GLU A 28 -20.00 5.93 -4.86
C GLU A 28 -20.10 5.88 -3.34
N ILE A 29 -20.99 6.69 -2.78
CA ILE A 29 -21.29 6.70 -1.34
C ILE A 29 -22.77 6.32 -1.19
N ILE A 30 -23.02 5.28 -0.40
CA ILE A 30 -24.36 4.74 -0.20
C ILE A 30 -24.82 5.06 1.22
N ASN A 31 -26.06 5.54 1.34
CA ASN A 31 -26.75 5.85 2.59
C ASN A 31 -25.96 6.80 3.49
N ILE A 32 -25.65 7.98 2.96
CA ILE A 32 -25.07 9.06 3.76
C ILE A 32 -26.11 9.67 4.69
N ASP A 33 -25.79 9.74 5.98
CA ASP A 33 -26.65 10.36 7.01
C ASP A 33 -26.47 11.89 7.00
N LEU A 34 -27.24 12.58 6.17
CA LEU A 34 -27.16 14.04 6.02
C LEU A 34 -27.48 14.79 7.33
N TYR A 35 -28.36 14.25 8.18
CA TYR A 35 -28.68 14.87 9.47
C TYR A 35 -27.41 14.91 10.36
N LYS A 36 -26.65 13.80 10.43
CA LYS A 36 -25.41 13.77 11.18
C LYS A 36 -24.33 14.67 10.60
N VAL A 37 -24.25 14.76 9.28
CA VAL A 37 -23.31 15.67 8.59
C VAL A 37 -23.58 17.12 8.96
N ILE A 38 -24.83 17.54 8.96
CA ILE A 38 -25.24 18.95 9.17
C ILE A 38 -25.25 19.31 10.66
N PHE A 39 -25.83 18.46 11.52
CA PHE A 39 -26.16 18.82 12.90
C PHE A 39 -25.25 18.16 13.96
N LYS A 40 -24.51 17.13 13.62
CA LYS A 40 -23.72 16.34 14.60
C LYS A 40 -22.22 16.32 14.31
N ASN A 41 -21.76 17.10 13.34
CA ASN A 41 -20.33 17.12 12.94
C ASN A 41 -19.76 15.72 12.67
N THR A 42 -20.61 14.80 12.18
CA THR A 42 -20.27 13.39 11.96
C THR A 42 -20.64 13.01 10.53
N ILE A 43 -19.69 12.45 9.79
CA ILE A 43 -19.93 11.84 8.49
C ILE A 43 -20.21 10.37 8.73
N LYS A 44 -21.42 9.91 8.45
CA LYS A 44 -21.80 8.50 8.52
C LYS A 44 -22.33 8.04 7.18
N ALA A 45 -21.76 6.93 6.69
CA ALA A 45 -22.22 6.26 5.48
C ALA A 45 -22.20 4.73 5.69
N ASP A 46 -23.07 4.02 4.99
CA ASP A 46 -23.07 2.55 5.05
C ASP A 46 -21.97 1.97 4.16
N LYS A 47 -21.77 2.53 2.97
CA LYS A 47 -20.79 2.01 2.05
C LYS A 47 -20.10 3.10 1.23
N LEU A 48 -18.80 2.94 1.02
CA LEU A 48 -17.99 3.69 0.08
C LEU A 48 -17.40 2.71 -0.94
N ILE A 49 -17.67 2.92 -2.22
CA ILE A 49 -17.15 2.11 -3.32
C ILE A 49 -16.21 2.97 -4.15
N VAL A 50 -14.99 2.48 -4.38
CA VAL A 50 -13.96 3.15 -5.18
C VAL A 50 -13.56 2.21 -6.31
N LEU A 51 -13.86 2.61 -7.56
CA LEU A 51 -13.59 1.77 -8.72
C LEU A 51 -12.35 2.23 -9.48
N THR A 52 -11.48 1.29 -9.74
CA THR A 52 -10.27 1.45 -10.57
C THR A 52 -9.41 2.65 -10.14
N PRO A 53 -9.09 2.79 -8.84
CA PRO A 53 -8.17 3.83 -8.41
C PRO A 53 -6.76 3.54 -8.94
N LYS A 54 -6.10 4.58 -9.43
CA LYS A 54 -4.69 4.55 -9.82
C LYS A 54 -3.93 5.53 -8.94
N GLY A 55 -2.95 5.06 -8.19
CA GLY A 55 -2.10 5.88 -7.36
C GLY A 55 -0.65 5.82 -7.83
N ILE A 56 0.01 6.97 -7.92
CA ILE A 56 1.45 7.06 -8.18
C ILE A 56 2.05 7.98 -7.13
N MET A 57 3.06 7.51 -6.44
CA MET A 57 3.87 8.29 -5.51
C MET A 57 5.29 8.43 -6.07
N PHE A 58 5.77 9.66 -6.18
CA PHE A 58 7.16 9.93 -6.53
C PHE A 58 7.98 10.13 -5.25
N GLU A 59 9.03 9.34 -5.09
CA GLU A 59 9.97 9.40 -3.97
C GLU A 59 11.31 9.95 -4.46
N SER A 60 11.83 10.99 -3.79
CA SER A 60 13.14 11.58 -4.10
C SER A 60 14.18 11.10 -3.09
N ASP A 61 15.36 10.71 -3.57
CA ASP A 61 16.50 10.34 -2.72
C ASP A 61 16.99 11.51 -1.83
N GLN A 62 16.60 12.74 -2.16
CA GLN A 62 17.00 13.96 -1.43
C GLN A 62 16.04 14.32 -0.29
N ASP A 63 14.82 13.77 -0.25
CA ASP A 63 13.82 14.10 0.75
C ASP A 63 13.99 13.23 2.01
N LYS A 64 15.08 13.43 2.77
CA LYS A 64 15.22 12.90 4.14
C LYS A 64 14.37 13.64 5.16
N GLU A 65 13.82 14.79 4.82
CA GLU A 65 12.86 15.49 5.65
C GLU A 65 11.46 14.92 5.40
N LYS A 66 10.90 14.27 6.43
CA LYS A 66 9.49 13.89 6.42
C LYS A 66 8.68 15.16 6.18
N PRO A 67 7.79 15.22 5.18
CA PRO A 67 6.91 16.35 5.04
C PRO A 67 6.15 16.48 6.36
N LYS A 68 6.30 17.62 7.03
CA LYS A 68 5.41 17.99 8.12
C LYS A 68 4.04 18.19 7.49
N SER A 69 3.24 17.14 7.46
CA SER A 69 1.86 17.27 7.00
C SER A 69 1.13 18.07 8.06
N ASN A 70 0.83 19.32 7.76
CA ASN A 70 -0.12 20.14 8.50
C ASN A 70 -1.57 19.64 8.29
N THR A 71 -1.74 18.33 8.12
CA THR A 71 -3.07 17.70 7.89
C THR A 71 -3.88 17.64 9.19
N THR A 72 -3.34 18.10 10.32
CA THR A 72 -3.99 18.07 11.63
C THR A 72 -5.14 19.09 11.78
N ASP A 73 -5.24 20.09 10.91
CA ASP A 73 -6.26 21.14 11.04
C ASP A 73 -7.58 20.85 10.30
N LEU A 74 -7.74 19.69 9.65
CA LEU A 74 -8.78 19.52 8.64
C LEU A 74 -9.97 18.65 9.04
N ILE A 75 -9.96 17.91 10.12
CA ILE A 75 -11.08 17.04 10.45
C ILE A 75 -11.54 17.21 11.89
N ASN A 76 -12.26 18.29 12.17
CA ASN A 76 -13.10 18.41 13.38
C ASN A 76 -14.36 17.52 13.25
N LYS A 77 -14.28 16.40 12.56
CA LYS A 77 -15.42 15.53 12.26
C LYS A 77 -15.10 14.07 12.55
N ILE A 78 -16.03 13.39 13.16
CA ILE A 78 -15.99 11.94 13.23
C ILE A 78 -16.43 11.38 11.88
N ILE A 79 -15.66 10.47 11.28
CA ILE A 79 -16.03 9.78 10.06
C ILE A 79 -16.22 8.31 10.38
N TYR A 80 -17.42 7.80 10.09
CA TYR A 80 -17.77 6.39 10.21
C TYR A 80 -18.28 5.86 8.88
N VAL A 81 -17.65 4.78 8.38
CA VAL A 81 -18.11 4.08 7.18
C VAL A 81 -18.19 2.60 7.52
N SER A 82 -19.38 2.00 7.36
CA SER A 82 -19.57 0.60 7.70
C SER A 82 -18.76 -0.34 6.80
N ASN A 83 -18.66 -0.02 5.51
CA ASN A 83 -17.90 -0.83 4.55
C ASN A 83 -17.23 0.07 3.49
N ILE A 84 -15.92 -0.11 3.28
CA ILE A 84 -15.19 0.47 2.14
C ILE A 84 -14.78 -0.66 1.20
N VAL A 85 -15.10 -0.50 -0.09
CA VAL A 85 -14.77 -1.44 -1.15
C VAL A 85 -13.96 -0.73 -2.21
N ILE A 86 -12.76 -1.23 -2.48
CA ILE A 86 -11.91 -0.80 -3.58
C ILE A 86 -11.83 -1.95 -4.57
N LYS A 87 -12.00 -1.66 -5.87
CA LYS A 87 -11.94 -2.65 -6.93
C LYS A 87 -10.99 -2.24 -8.04
N ASN A 88 -10.19 -3.20 -8.49
CA ASN A 88 -9.25 -3.07 -9.63
C ASN A 88 -8.29 -1.88 -9.46
N GLY A 89 -7.78 -1.66 -8.24
CA GLY A 89 -6.82 -0.61 -7.95
C GLY A 89 -5.42 -0.90 -8.49
N THR A 90 -4.64 0.13 -8.74
CA THR A 90 -3.21 0.04 -9.03
C THR A 90 -2.44 1.07 -8.22
N PHE A 91 -1.26 0.70 -7.74
CA PHE A 91 -0.41 1.61 -6.99
C PHE A 91 1.05 1.44 -7.38
N GLN A 92 1.75 2.58 -7.55
CA GLN A 92 3.18 2.59 -7.84
C GLN A 92 3.92 3.60 -6.96
N ILE A 93 5.12 3.24 -6.54
CA ILE A 93 6.12 4.17 -6.02
C ILE A 93 7.24 4.23 -7.07
N ILE A 94 7.53 5.42 -7.56
CA ILE A 94 8.56 5.66 -8.58
C ILE A 94 9.69 6.45 -7.94
N ASN A 95 10.91 5.96 -8.06
CA ASN A 95 12.09 6.75 -7.71
C ASN A 95 12.29 7.83 -8.78
N ASP A 96 12.22 9.11 -8.36
CA ASP A 96 12.28 10.25 -9.27
C ASP A 96 13.64 10.33 -10.01
N SER A 97 14.74 10.00 -9.34
CA SER A 97 16.09 10.07 -9.93
C SER A 97 16.33 9.01 -11.02
N GLU A 98 15.72 7.84 -10.89
CA GLU A 98 15.92 6.72 -11.82
C GLU A 98 14.74 6.53 -12.79
N ASN A 99 13.59 7.16 -12.51
CA ASN A 99 12.32 6.97 -13.21
C ASN A 99 11.92 5.48 -13.31
N THR A 100 12.28 4.70 -12.30
CA THR A 100 12.02 3.25 -12.23
C THR A 100 11.09 2.94 -11.06
N PRO A 101 10.20 1.97 -11.20
CA PRO A 101 9.32 1.60 -10.10
C PRO A 101 10.13 0.96 -8.96
N LYS A 102 9.96 1.49 -7.75
CA LYS A 102 10.42 0.90 -6.50
C LYS A 102 9.39 -0.08 -5.95
N LEU A 103 8.11 0.25 -6.14
CA LEU A 103 6.98 -0.61 -5.79
C LEU A 103 5.95 -0.52 -6.93
N SER A 104 5.39 -1.65 -7.30
CA SER A 104 4.24 -1.72 -8.20
C SER A 104 3.28 -2.80 -7.72
N VAL A 105 2.00 -2.46 -7.58
CA VAL A 105 0.95 -3.39 -7.19
C VAL A 105 -0.20 -3.25 -8.17
N ALA A 106 -0.67 -4.36 -8.73
CA ALA A 106 -1.72 -4.37 -9.74
C ALA A 106 -2.96 -5.16 -9.31
N ASN A 107 -4.10 -4.71 -9.81
CA ASN A 107 -5.42 -5.31 -9.56
C ASN A 107 -5.71 -5.48 -8.07
N ILE A 108 -5.61 -4.37 -7.35
CA ILE A 108 -5.85 -4.31 -5.92
C ILE A 108 -7.36 -4.33 -5.68
N ASP A 109 -7.80 -5.33 -4.93
CA ASP A 109 -9.13 -5.40 -4.35
C ASP A 109 -9.03 -5.32 -2.83
N VAL A 110 -9.83 -4.44 -2.22
CA VAL A 110 -9.86 -4.26 -0.76
C VAL A 110 -11.29 -4.17 -0.30
N GLU A 111 -11.59 -4.82 0.80
CA GLU A 111 -12.80 -4.61 1.58
C GLU A 111 -12.41 -4.37 3.04
N ILE A 112 -12.88 -3.27 3.63
CA ILE A 112 -12.59 -2.92 5.02
C ILE A 112 -13.91 -2.60 5.71
N GLN A 113 -14.17 -3.20 6.86
CA GLN A 113 -15.39 -3.01 7.62
C GLN A 113 -15.15 -2.24 8.92
N GLY A 114 -16.15 -1.45 9.33
CA GLY A 114 -16.17 -0.75 10.60
C GLY A 114 -15.11 0.36 10.69
N ILE A 115 -14.93 1.14 9.64
CA ILE A 115 -13.94 2.21 9.64
C ILE A 115 -14.43 3.38 10.49
N LEU A 116 -13.59 3.80 11.42
CA LEU A 116 -13.80 4.94 12.29
C LEU A 116 -12.55 5.83 12.28
N VAL A 117 -12.71 7.08 11.83
CA VAL A 117 -11.70 8.13 11.90
C VAL A 117 -12.12 9.15 12.95
N THR A 118 -11.23 9.47 13.87
CA THR A 118 -11.38 10.46 14.94
C THR A 118 -10.12 11.30 15.04
N ASP A 119 -10.18 12.44 15.71
CA ASP A 119 -8.99 13.26 15.98
C ASP A 119 -7.85 12.48 16.66
N ASN A 120 -8.22 11.56 17.56
CA ASN A 120 -7.24 10.71 18.24
C ASN A 120 -6.64 9.66 17.30
N SER A 121 -7.42 9.13 16.36
CA SER A 121 -6.90 8.16 15.39
C SER A 121 -5.96 8.81 14.38
N LEU A 122 -6.21 10.05 13.98
CA LEU A 122 -5.38 10.78 13.02
C LEU A 122 -3.93 11.02 13.49
N LYS A 123 -3.71 10.99 14.82
CA LYS A 123 -2.38 11.16 15.42
C LYS A 123 -1.56 9.86 15.45
N ARG A 124 -2.17 8.73 15.12
CA ARG A 124 -1.51 7.42 15.12
C ARG A 124 -0.90 7.07 13.76
N LYS A 125 0.00 6.10 13.74
CA LYS A 125 0.59 5.56 12.49
C LYS A 125 -0.47 5.00 11.54
N LEU A 126 -1.52 4.36 12.09
CA LEU A 126 -2.72 4.00 11.36
C LEU A 126 -3.81 5.01 11.73
N PRO A 127 -4.19 5.93 10.83
CA PRO A 127 -5.04 7.08 11.16
C PRO A 127 -6.54 6.75 11.27
N PHE A 128 -6.89 5.48 11.32
CA PHE A 128 -8.27 4.99 11.49
C PHE A 128 -8.30 3.68 12.27
N ASN A 129 -9.47 3.37 12.84
CA ASN A 129 -9.78 2.03 13.35
C ASN A 129 -10.59 1.27 12.31
N PHE A 130 -10.55 -0.04 12.35
CA PHE A 130 -11.37 -0.93 11.54
C PHE A 130 -11.64 -2.23 12.30
N SER A 131 -12.65 -2.98 11.87
CA SER A 131 -13.00 -4.29 12.46
C SER A 131 -12.34 -5.43 11.70
N THR A 132 -12.56 -5.49 10.39
CA THR A 132 -12.02 -6.54 9.53
C THR A 132 -11.54 -5.94 8.21
N TYR A 133 -10.62 -6.64 7.56
CA TYR A 133 -10.22 -6.35 6.20
C TYR A 133 -10.00 -7.63 5.40
N ASP A 134 -10.25 -7.52 4.11
CA ASP A 134 -9.83 -8.45 3.07
C ASP A 134 -9.08 -7.67 2.00
N PHE A 135 -7.90 -8.14 1.65
CA PHE A 135 -7.05 -7.55 0.62
C PHE A 135 -6.61 -8.63 -0.35
N SER A 136 -6.66 -8.33 -1.64
CA SER A 136 -6.01 -9.14 -2.66
C SER A 136 -5.39 -8.28 -3.76
N CYS A 137 -4.36 -8.81 -4.42
CA CYS A 137 -3.80 -8.24 -5.64
C CYS A 137 -3.27 -9.36 -6.54
N ASP A 138 -3.20 -9.08 -7.85
CA ASP A 138 -2.72 -10.07 -8.82
C ASP A 138 -1.21 -10.06 -8.98
N SER A 139 -0.54 -8.98 -8.65
CA SER A 139 0.92 -8.92 -8.66
C SER A 139 1.47 -7.84 -7.76
N ILE A 140 2.61 -8.13 -7.19
CA ILE A 140 3.47 -7.16 -6.51
C ILE A 140 4.89 -7.27 -7.04
N TYR A 141 5.52 -6.12 -7.21
CA TYR A 141 6.94 -5.97 -7.45
C TYR A 141 7.46 -4.92 -6.48
N PHE A 142 8.51 -5.26 -5.75
CA PHE A 142 9.15 -4.34 -4.80
C PHE A 142 10.67 -4.45 -4.92
N ARG A 143 11.36 -3.34 -5.06
CA ARG A 143 12.81 -3.24 -5.19
C ARG A 143 13.40 -2.65 -3.91
N PRO A 144 13.78 -3.48 -2.91
CA PRO A 144 14.37 -3.03 -1.65
C PRO A 144 15.77 -2.43 -1.83
N SER A 145 16.50 -2.85 -2.86
CA SER A 145 17.84 -2.34 -3.21
C SER A 145 17.98 -2.18 -4.72
N LYS A 146 19.11 -1.65 -5.16
CA LYS A 146 19.42 -1.55 -6.60
C LYS A 146 19.72 -2.89 -7.25
N GLU A 147 20.06 -3.87 -6.44
CA GLU A 147 20.56 -5.18 -6.87
C GLU A 147 19.50 -6.27 -6.87
N TYR A 148 18.46 -6.14 -6.02
CA TYR A 148 17.46 -7.18 -5.79
C TYR A 148 16.04 -6.66 -5.83
N HIS A 149 15.13 -7.53 -6.26
CA HIS A 149 13.70 -7.30 -6.14
C HIS A 149 12.97 -8.47 -5.48
N ILE A 150 11.82 -8.15 -4.93
CA ILE A 150 10.81 -9.10 -4.47
C ILE A 150 9.65 -9.02 -5.46
N SER A 151 9.18 -10.16 -5.93
CA SER A 151 7.96 -10.24 -6.71
C SER A 151 7.07 -11.39 -6.23
N ALA A 152 5.78 -11.25 -6.45
CA ALA A 152 4.81 -12.31 -6.24
C ALA A 152 3.65 -12.16 -7.23
N LYS A 153 3.04 -13.29 -7.59
CA LYS A 153 1.76 -13.34 -8.30
C LYS A 153 0.72 -13.72 -7.27
N LYS A 154 -0.35 -12.93 -7.20
CA LYS A 154 -1.49 -13.16 -6.34
C LYS A 154 -1.17 -13.21 -4.84
N ILE A 155 -1.54 -12.14 -4.19
CA ILE A 155 -1.49 -12.03 -2.73
C ILE A 155 -2.93 -11.94 -2.23
N LYS A 156 -3.22 -12.67 -1.17
CA LYS A 156 -4.49 -12.55 -0.42
C LYS A 156 -4.18 -12.47 1.05
N THR A 157 -4.79 -11.52 1.74
CA THR A 157 -4.64 -11.41 3.20
C THR A 157 -5.92 -10.86 3.82
N ASN A 158 -6.17 -11.29 5.04
CA ASN A 158 -7.22 -10.79 5.91
C ASN A 158 -6.71 -10.67 7.34
N ASN A 159 -7.60 -10.50 8.31
CA ASN A 159 -7.22 -10.35 9.72
C ASN A 159 -6.32 -11.47 10.26
N THR A 160 -6.43 -12.68 9.72
CA THR A 160 -5.83 -13.88 10.32
C THR A 160 -4.92 -14.67 9.40
N SER A 161 -4.90 -14.37 8.11
CA SER A 161 -4.15 -15.17 7.15
C SER A 161 -3.50 -14.32 6.06
N LEU A 162 -2.37 -14.82 5.54
CA LEU A 162 -1.72 -14.30 4.35
C LEU A 162 -1.34 -15.47 3.44
N ILE A 163 -1.65 -15.36 2.15
CA ILE A 163 -1.25 -16.30 1.10
C ILE A 163 -0.54 -15.49 0.02
N VAL A 164 0.67 -15.93 -0.32
CA VAL A 164 1.49 -15.36 -1.40
C VAL A 164 1.82 -16.46 -2.39
N GLU A 165 1.43 -16.30 -3.64
CA GLU A 165 1.70 -17.27 -4.70
C GLU A 165 2.87 -16.79 -5.59
N LYS A 166 3.73 -17.73 -6.00
CA LYS A 166 4.89 -17.48 -6.88
C LYS A 166 5.79 -16.36 -6.37
N PHE A 167 6.20 -16.52 -5.12
CA PHE A 167 7.17 -15.62 -4.48
C PHE A 167 8.54 -15.76 -5.13
N ALA A 168 9.20 -14.65 -5.38
CA ALA A 168 10.59 -14.58 -5.78
C ALA A 168 11.31 -13.43 -5.07
N TYR A 169 12.48 -13.71 -4.52
CA TYR A 169 13.51 -12.73 -4.19
C TYR A 169 14.67 -13.00 -5.13
N ALA A 170 14.94 -12.11 -6.04
CA ALA A 170 15.85 -12.35 -7.16
C ALA A 170 16.72 -11.13 -7.49
N PRO A 171 17.90 -11.35 -8.08
CA PRO A 171 18.73 -10.26 -8.57
C PRO A 171 18.05 -9.53 -9.74
N GLU A 172 18.23 -8.20 -9.80
CA GLU A 172 17.72 -7.34 -10.89
C GLU A 172 18.47 -7.55 -12.20
N PHE A 173 19.67 -8.09 -12.14
CA PHE A 173 20.57 -8.19 -13.26
C PHE A 173 21.00 -9.64 -13.49
N SER A 174 21.29 -9.99 -14.74
CA SER A 174 21.97 -11.26 -15.04
C SER A 174 23.33 -11.36 -14.30
N ARG A 175 23.78 -12.58 -14.00
CA ARG A 175 25.05 -12.82 -13.28
C ARG A 175 26.24 -12.01 -13.85
N PRO A 176 26.50 -11.95 -15.18
CA PRO A 176 27.58 -11.14 -15.72
C PRO A 176 27.42 -9.63 -15.50
N GLN A 177 26.19 -9.12 -15.55
CA GLN A 177 25.89 -7.71 -15.32
C GLN A 177 26.02 -7.37 -13.82
N PHE A 178 25.62 -8.29 -12.95
CA PHE A 178 25.74 -8.13 -11.51
C PHE A 178 27.21 -8.02 -11.10
N VAL A 179 28.06 -8.95 -11.55
CA VAL A 179 29.51 -8.97 -11.28
C VAL A 179 30.19 -7.65 -11.75
N LYS A 180 29.83 -7.12 -12.92
CA LYS A 180 30.38 -5.84 -13.41
C LYS A 180 30.02 -4.62 -12.54
N ARG A 181 28.93 -4.69 -11.79
CA ARG A 181 28.44 -3.59 -10.93
C ARG A 181 28.99 -3.66 -9.51
N MET A 182 29.47 -4.81 -9.10
CA MET A 182 29.99 -5.03 -7.77
C MET A 182 31.42 -4.51 -7.61
N LYS A 183 31.63 -3.74 -6.54
CA LYS A 183 32.98 -3.25 -6.19
C LYS A 183 33.79 -4.29 -5.37
N THR A 184 33.10 -5.25 -4.78
CA THR A 184 33.65 -6.32 -3.95
C THR A 184 32.98 -7.63 -4.31
N GLU A 185 33.66 -8.74 -4.12
CA GLU A 185 33.08 -10.07 -4.29
C GLU A 185 31.95 -10.29 -3.29
N LYS A 186 30.77 -10.69 -3.79
CA LYS A 186 29.58 -11.00 -2.99
C LYS A 186 28.84 -12.15 -3.65
N ASP A 187 28.23 -12.99 -2.85
CA ASP A 187 27.36 -14.04 -3.32
C ASP A 187 26.12 -13.44 -3.97
N ILE A 188 25.70 -14.03 -5.08
CA ILE A 188 24.46 -13.71 -5.77
C ILE A 188 23.52 -14.86 -5.48
N PHE A 189 22.40 -14.57 -4.86
CA PHE A 189 21.43 -15.60 -4.49
C PHE A 189 20.02 -15.21 -4.92
N GLY A 190 19.20 -16.24 -5.14
CA GLY A 190 17.78 -16.12 -5.41
C GLY A 190 17.00 -17.06 -4.50
N ILE A 191 15.79 -16.68 -4.13
CA ILE A 191 14.87 -17.52 -3.36
C ILE A 191 13.54 -17.52 -4.09
N LEU A 192 13.01 -18.71 -4.34
CA LEU A 192 11.71 -18.91 -4.95
C LEU A 192 10.82 -19.76 -4.03
N ALA A 193 9.54 -19.54 -4.08
CA ALA A 193 8.56 -20.41 -3.45
C ALA A 193 7.26 -20.40 -4.27
N ASP A 194 6.64 -21.56 -4.43
CA ASP A 194 5.35 -21.64 -5.10
C ASP A 194 4.26 -20.95 -4.28
N THR A 195 4.23 -21.22 -2.98
CA THR A 195 3.26 -20.63 -2.06
C THR A 195 3.89 -20.40 -0.70
N ILE A 196 3.59 -19.24 -0.10
CA ILE A 196 3.87 -18.92 1.29
C ILE A 196 2.53 -18.68 1.98
N LYS A 197 2.28 -19.39 3.08
CA LYS A 197 1.04 -19.26 3.88
C LYS A 197 1.38 -18.91 5.32
N LEU A 198 0.72 -17.88 5.85
CA LEU A 198 0.73 -17.53 7.27
C LEU A 198 -0.68 -17.77 7.84
N ASN A 199 -0.78 -18.45 8.95
CA ASN A 199 -2.05 -18.76 9.61
C ASN A 199 -2.07 -18.19 11.04
N ASN A 200 -3.28 -17.82 11.49
CA ASN A 200 -3.52 -17.21 12.79
C ASN A 200 -2.61 -16.00 13.04
N MET A 201 -2.55 -15.17 12.03
CA MET A 201 -1.76 -13.95 12.02
C MET A 201 -2.39 -12.89 12.92
N LYS A 202 -1.54 -12.20 13.69
CA LYS A 202 -1.90 -11.03 14.49
C LYS A 202 -0.90 -9.94 14.23
N TRP A 203 -1.36 -8.75 13.95
CA TRP A 203 -0.51 -7.59 13.74
C TRP A 203 -1.18 -6.32 14.27
N GLY A 204 -0.38 -5.31 14.52
CA GLY A 204 -0.87 -4.02 14.99
C GLY A 204 0.25 -3.13 15.49
N PHE A 205 -0.13 -2.16 16.31
CA PHE A 205 0.80 -1.22 16.91
C PHE A 205 0.58 -1.19 18.43
N VAL A 206 1.66 -1.33 19.19
CA VAL A 206 1.71 -1.15 20.65
C VAL A 206 2.71 -0.04 20.92
N ASN A 207 2.30 1.03 21.58
CA ASN A 207 3.13 2.23 21.81
C ASN A 207 3.79 2.76 20.52
N GLU A 208 3.02 2.75 19.42
CA GLU A 208 3.46 3.10 18.08
C GLU A 208 4.53 2.19 17.45
N GLU A 209 4.91 1.11 18.10
CA GLU A 209 5.76 0.08 17.54
C GLU A 209 4.93 -1.00 16.85
N PHE A 210 5.31 -1.35 15.62
CA PHE A 210 4.65 -2.41 14.87
C PHE A 210 5.00 -3.77 15.44
N PHE A 211 3.99 -4.60 15.69
CA PHE A 211 4.18 -6.00 16.01
C PHE A 211 3.50 -6.91 14.98
N PHE A 212 4.09 -8.06 14.79
CA PHE A 212 3.56 -9.12 13.93
C PHE A 212 3.82 -10.48 14.57
N LYS A 213 2.81 -11.34 14.62
CA LYS A 213 2.89 -12.72 15.10
C LYS A 213 2.08 -13.62 14.17
N THR A 214 2.54 -14.85 13.99
CA THR A 214 1.79 -15.91 13.32
C THR A 214 2.02 -17.21 14.05
N GLU A 215 1.03 -18.10 14.06
CA GLU A 215 1.17 -19.43 14.67
C GLU A 215 1.89 -20.40 13.75
N SER A 216 1.72 -20.24 12.44
CA SER A 216 2.42 -21.09 11.47
C SER A 216 2.80 -20.34 10.21
N LEU A 217 3.97 -20.70 9.68
CA LEU A 217 4.47 -20.36 8.37
C LEU A 217 4.66 -21.66 7.59
N VAL A 218 4.01 -21.77 6.43
CA VAL A 218 4.19 -22.88 5.50
C VAL A 218 4.76 -22.33 4.20
N VAL A 219 5.84 -22.93 3.71
CA VAL A 219 6.46 -22.59 2.43
C VAL A 219 6.44 -23.84 1.57
N GLU A 220 5.76 -23.76 0.43
CA GLU A 220 5.61 -24.87 -0.51
C GLU A 220 6.63 -24.74 -1.65
N ASN A 221 7.34 -25.84 -1.97
CA ASN A 221 8.34 -25.93 -3.02
C ASN A 221 9.39 -24.81 -2.97
N PRO A 222 10.05 -24.58 -1.83
CA PRO A 222 11.11 -23.59 -1.76
C PRO A 222 12.32 -24.04 -2.58
N SER A 223 12.95 -23.10 -3.28
CA SER A 223 14.27 -23.30 -3.89
C SER A 223 15.15 -22.06 -3.66
N ALA A 224 16.46 -22.30 -3.56
CA ALA A 224 17.45 -21.24 -3.45
C ALA A 224 18.61 -21.55 -4.41
N ASP A 225 19.02 -20.53 -5.17
CA ASP A 225 20.21 -20.55 -6.03
C ASP A 225 21.29 -19.63 -5.44
N ILE A 226 22.56 -20.08 -5.48
CA ILE A 226 23.72 -19.33 -4.99
C ILE A 226 24.75 -19.19 -6.12
#